data_b9b0e15fed0b424edcbcd4248ae81f2f
#
_entry.id   b9b0e15fed0b424edcbcd4248ae81f2f
#
_cell.length_a   1.000
_cell.length_b   1.000
_cell.length_c   1.000
_cell.angle_alpha   90.00
_cell.angle_beta   90.00
_cell.angle_gamma   90.00
#
_symmetry.space_group_name_H-M   'P 1'
#
loop_
_entity.id
_entity.type
_entity.pdbx_description
1 polymer ?
#
loop_
_entity_poly.entity_id
_entity_poly.type
_entity_poly.pdbx_seq_one_letter_code
_entity_poly.pdbx_strand_id
1 'polypeptide(L)'
;DRVVIVVCLAGAFIRIGNFMNSEILGLPTESGNGVVFARNTNDILMYRFDGRVDEIDFLKREGNKNENGVPITIRINYKDGLELDEDYENNYYKNDIKSFLIGYENIRNHIYQNPSEDLDYKIFKNGSNYYAEIYTVGIPRHPAQLYEAFYCILLFIGLLSLWYFKRSSINNGFIFSIFMITLWSLRILDELLKENQVDWEADIPLNMGQWLSIPMIMLGIVIFIKTFPKKSSK
;
A
#
# COMPACT_ATOMS: atom_id res chain seq x y z
N ASP A 1 12.11 19.86 20.63
CA ASP A 1 11.32 20.51 19.60
C ASP A 1 11.82 20.24 18.17
N ARG A 2 13.11 20.55 17.86
CA ARG A 2 13.60 20.53 16.46
C ARG A 2 13.65 19.14 15.85
N VAL A 3 13.86 18.11 16.65
CA VAL A 3 13.97 16.71 16.19
C VAL A 3 12.69 16.25 15.49
N VAL A 4 11.50 16.71 15.95
CA VAL A 4 10.24 16.28 15.35
C VAL A 4 10.06 16.76 13.90
N ILE A 5 10.73 17.84 13.52
CA ILE A 5 10.75 18.30 12.13
C ILE A 5 11.38 17.22 11.23
N VAL A 6 12.52 16.66 11.65
CA VAL A 6 13.20 15.59 10.91
C VAL A 6 12.42 14.28 11.00
N VAL A 7 11.72 14.04 12.13
CA VAL A 7 10.85 12.84 12.29
C VAL A 7 9.73 12.82 11.25
N CYS A 8 9.15 13.98 10.90
CA CYS A 8 8.16 14.03 9.81
C CYS A 8 8.75 13.56 8.48
N LEU A 9 9.96 14.00 8.15
CA LEU A 9 10.63 13.59 6.91
C LEU A 9 10.98 12.09 6.92
N ALA A 10 11.49 11.59 8.04
CA ALA A 10 11.74 10.15 8.22
C ALA A 10 10.46 9.33 8.09
N GLY A 11 9.35 9.81 8.68
CA GLY A 11 8.03 9.20 8.53
C GLY A 11 7.59 9.11 7.06
N ALA A 12 7.78 10.16 6.29
CA ALA A 12 7.46 10.16 4.85
C ALA A 12 8.25 9.07 4.09
N PHE A 13 9.55 8.96 4.32
CA PHE A 13 10.38 7.93 3.67
C PHE A 13 10.01 6.50 4.10
N ILE A 14 9.67 6.28 5.37
CA ILE A 14 9.17 4.99 5.84
C ILE A 14 7.88 4.62 5.08
N ARG A 15 6.96 5.56 4.89
CA ARG A 15 5.70 5.30 4.17
C ARG A 15 5.91 5.03 2.68
N ILE A 16 6.84 5.73 2.05
CA ILE A 16 7.25 5.41 0.68
C ILE A 16 7.85 3.99 0.60
N GLY A 17 8.68 3.62 1.57
CA GLY A 17 9.21 2.26 1.68
C GLY A 17 8.10 1.20 1.82
N ASN A 18 7.10 1.44 2.69
CA ASN A 18 5.95 0.54 2.85
C ASN A 18 5.14 0.41 1.55
N PHE A 19 4.99 1.50 0.79
CA PHE A 19 4.34 1.45 -0.52
C PHE A 19 5.11 0.57 -1.50
N MET A 20 6.43 0.73 -1.59
CA MET A 20 7.30 -0.09 -2.44
C MET A 20 7.30 -1.56 -2.04
N ASN A 21 7.12 -1.84 -0.75
CA ASN A 21 7.03 -3.20 -0.21
C ASN A 21 5.62 -3.81 -0.26
N SER A 22 4.60 -3.06 -0.69
CA SER A 22 3.20 -3.47 -0.66
C SER A 22 2.71 -3.85 0.76
N GLU A 23 3.13 -3.06 1.76
CA GLU A 23 2.75 -3.22 3.17
C GLU A 23 1.74 -2.17 3.60
N ILE A 24 0.91 -2.48 4.61
CA ILE A 24 -0.06 -1.54 5.22
C ILE A 24 -1.01 -0.97 4.16
N LEU A 25 -1.76 -1.86 3.52
CA LEU A 25 -2.60 -1.54 2.37
C LEU A 25 -3.87 -0.78 2.79
N GLY A 26 -4.33 0.05 1.89
CA GLY A 26 -5.65 0.66 2.01
C GLY A 26 -6.78 -0.27 1.56
N LEU A 27 -8.00 0.10 1.90
CA LEU A 27 -9.21 -0.59 1.47
C LEU A 27 -9.32 -0.62 -0.06
N PRO A 28 -10.01 -1.62 -0.63
CA PRO A 28 -10.38 -1.62 -2.03
C PRO A 28 -11.10 -0.32 -2.42
N THR A 29 -10.84 0.18 -3.62
CA THR A 29 -11.44 1.44 -4.07
C THR A 29 -11.91 1.37 -5.52
N GLU A 30 -12.98 2.08 -5.78
CA GLU A 30 -13.46 2.31 -7.14
C GLU A 30 -12.86 3.56 -7.79
N SER A 31 -12.08 4.35 -7.06
CA SER A 31 -11.47 5.56 -7.59
C SER A 31 -10.50 5.26 -8.72
N GLY A 32 -10.39 6.18 -9.68
CA GLY A 32 -9.43 6.06 -10.78
C GLY A 32 -7.96 6.09 -10.35
N ASN A 33 -7.68 6.46 -9.09
CA ASN A 33 -6.36 6.56 -8.49
C ASN A 33 -5.97 5.32 -7.64
N GLY A 34 -6.77 4.26 -7.68
CA GLY A 34 -6.45 3.01 -7.00
C GLY A 34 -5.23 2.32 -7.61
N VAL A 35 -4.47 1.62 -6.77
CA VAL A 35 -3.27 0.87 -7.15
C VAL A 35 -3.52 -0.62 -6.91
N VAL A 36 -3.16 -1.47 -7.88
CA VAL A 36 -3.13 -2.92 -7.71
C VAL A 36 -1.76 -3.31 -7.17
N PHE A 37 -1.72 -3.84 -5.95
CA PHE A 37 -0.49 -4.27 -5.30
C PHE A 37 -0.19 -5.72 -5.66
N ALA A 38 0.77 -5.94 -6.55
CA ALA A 38 1.04 -7.24 -7.15
C ALA A 38 2.20 -8.02 -6.50
N ARG A 39 2.97 -7.40 -5.60
CA ARG A 39 4.22 -7.98 -5.06
C ARG A 39 4.01 -9.35 -4.41
N ASN A 40 3.03 -9.46 -3.50
CA ASN A 40 2.76 -10.74 -2.83
C ASN A 40 2.34 -11.83 -3.82
N THR A 41 1.55 -11.47 -4.84
CA THR A 41 1.17 -12.39 -5.91
C THR A 41 2.39 -12.81 -6.72
N ASN A 42 3.27 -11.86 -7.07
CA ASN A 42 4.52 -12.13 -7.77
C ASN A 42 5.38 -13.15 -7.01
N ASP A 43 5.64 -12.90 -5.72
CA ASP A 43 6.51 -13.74 -4.91
C ASP A 43 5.96 -15.17 -4.77
N ILE A 44 4.64 -15.32 -4.60
CA ILE A 44 3.98 -16.63 -4.54
C ILE A 44 4.08 -17.35 -5.88
N LEU A 45 3.78 -16.69 -6.99
CA LEU A 45 3.86 -17.29 -8.31
C LEU A 45 5.29 -17.67 -8.67
N MET A 46 6.28 -16.80 -8.45
CA MET A 46 7.70 -17.10 -8.66
C MET A 46 8.13 -18.35 -7.90
N TYR A 47 7.73 -18.48 -6.64
CA TYR A 47 8.02 -19.68 -5.85
C TYR A 47 7.35 -20.95 -6.44
N ARG A 48 6.11 -20.83 -6.95
CA ARG A 48 5.35 -21.95 -7.50
C ARG A 48 5.86 -22.46 -8.85
N PHE A 49 6.45 -21.57 -9.64
CA PHE A 49 7.10 -21.99 -10.90
C PHE A 49 8.45 -22.68 -10.70
N ASP A 50 8.93 -22.83 -9.46
CA ASP A 50 10.11 -23.61 -9.07
C ASP A 50 11.34 -23.35 -9.95
N GLY A 51 11.68 -22.08 -10.11
CA GLY A 51 12.85 -21.66 -10.88
C GLY A 51 12.75 -21.83 -12.40
N ARG A 52 11.60 -22.20 -12.96
CA ARG A 52 11.36 -22.27 -14.42
C ARG A 52 11.13 -20.90 -15.06
N VAL A 53 10.74 -19.92 -14.26
CA VAL A 53 10.40 -18.58 -14.67
C VAL A 53 11.55 -17.63 -14.32
N ASP A 54 11.81 -16.67 -15.20
CA ASP A 54 12.79 -15.60 -15.00
C ASP A 54 12.15 -14.38 -14.34
N GLU A 55 11.02 -13.93 -14.87
CA GLU A 55 10.32 -12.73 -14.41
C GLU A 55 8.80 -12.86 -14.59
N ILE A 56 8.04 -12.19 -13.73
CA ILE A 56 6.58 -12.06 -13.85
C ILE A 56 6.22 -10.58 -13.87
N ASP A 57 5.58 -10.14 -14.95
CA ASP A 57 5.13 -8.78 -15.14
C ASP A 57 3.62 -8.64 -14.91
N PHE A 58 3.20 -7.55 -14.27
CA PHE A 58 1.80 -7.19 -14.12
C PHE A 58 1.50 -5.98 -15.00
N LEU A 59 0.76 -6.20 -16.06
CA LEU A 59 0.50 -5.20 -17.09
C LEU A 59 -0.95 -4.74 -17.03
N LYS A 60 -1.17 -3.43 -17.11
CA LYS A 60 -2.53 -2.89 -17.28
C LYS A 60 -3.02 -3.28 -18.67
N ARG A 61 -4.23 -3.85 -18.74
CA ARG A 61 -4.91 -4.18 -19.99
C ARG A 61 -5.97 -3.11 -20.29
N GLU A 62 -6.14 -2.77 -21.56
CA GLU A 62 -7.26 -1.96 -21.99
C GLU A 62 -8.59 -2.70 -21.79
N GLY A 63 -9.58 -1.99 -21.31
CA GLY A 63 -10.90 -2.52 -21.01
C GLY A 63 -11.60 -1.71 -19.94
N ASN A 64 -12.91 -1.87 -19.87
CA ASN A 64 -13.70 -1.22 -18.84
C ASN A 64 -13.46 -1.92 -17.48
N LYS A 65 -13.36 -1.11 -16.44
CA LYS A 65 -13.46 -1.59 -15.07
C LYS A 65 -14.80 -2.31 -14.88
N ASN A 66 -14.78 -3.47 -14.24
CA ASN A 66 -15.98 -4.21 -13.84
C ASN A 66 -16.17 -4.13 -12.31
N GLU A 67 -17.23 -4.75 -11.80
CA GLU A 67 -17.55 -4.77 -10.38
C GLU A 67 -16.43 -5.33 -9.50
N ASN A 68 -15.57 -6.18 -10.06
CA ASN A 68 -14.49 -6.86 -9.33
C ASN A 68 -13.14 -6.15 -9.43
N GLY A 69 -12.99 -5.14 -10.32
CA GLY A 69 -11.76 -4.38 -10.42
C GLY A 69 -11.40 -3.94 -11.85
N VAL A 70 -10.09 -3.88 -12.11
CA VAL A 70 -9.53 -3.43 -13.40
C VAL A 70 -8.90 -4.60 -14.15
N PRO A 71 -9.07 -4.70 -15.48
CA PRO A 71 -8.44 -5.75 -16.27
C PRO A 71 -6.92 -5.62 -16.25
N ILE A 72 -6.25 -6.72 -15.96
CA ILE A 72 -4.80 -6.84 -15.98
C ILE A 72 -4.36 -8.08 -16.73
N THR A 73 -3.12 -8.09 -17.17
CA THR A 73 -2.42 -9.26 -17.71
C THR A 73 -1.25 -9.59 -16.80
N ILE A 74 -1.17 -10.83 -16.35
CA ILE A 74 0.02 -11.37 -15.67
C ILE A 74 0.83 -12.08 -16.75
N ARG A 75 1.98 -11.52 -17.11
CA ARG A 75 2.90 -12.12 -18.09
C ARG A 75 3.99 -12.86 -17.34
N ILE A 76 4.14 -14.12 -17.65
CA ILE A 76 5.10 -15.04 -17.05
C ILE A 76 6.15 -15.34 -18.09
N ASN A 77 7.37 -14.83 -17.90
CA ASN A 77 8.50 -15.03 -18.81
C ASN A 77 9.31 -16.25 -18.33
N TYR A 78 9.36 -17.28 -19.15
CA TYR A 78 10.14 -18.48 -18.86
C TYR A 78 11.63 -18.25 -19.12
N LYS A 79 12.47 -19.00 -18.43
CA LYS A 79 13.92 -18.94 -18.62
C LYS A 79 14.31 -19.33 -20.04
N ASP A 80 15.35 -18.67 -20.55
CA ASP A 80 15.90 -18.94 -21.88
C ASP A 80 16.32 -20.39 -22.02
N GLY A 81 15.99 -20.97 -23.18
CA GLY A 81 16.36 -22.33 -23.52
C GLY A 81 15.57 -23.44 -22.80
N LEU A 82 14.51 -23.08 -22.07
CA LEU A 82 13.62 -24.06 -21.46
C LEU A 82 12.75 -24.70 -22.54
N GLU A 83 12.79 -26.03 -22.63
CA GLU A 83 11.82 -26.79 -23.43
C GLU A 83 10.54 -26.97 -22.61
N LEU A 84 9.41 -26.45 -23.10
CA LEU A 84 8.12 -26.61 -22.47
C LEU A 84 7.39 -27.83 -23.05
N ASP A 85 6.89 -28.68 -22.16
CA ASP A 85 5.88 -29.63 -22.47
C ASP A 85 4.50 -28.94 -22.44
N GLU A 86 3.90 -28.73 -23.61
CA GLU A 86 2.64 -27.99 -23.74
C GLU A 86 1.49 -28.69 -23.00
N ASP A 87 1.43 -29.98 -22.94
CA ASP A 87 0.36 -30.69 -22.22
C ASP A 87 0.52 -30.54 -20.71
N TYR A 88 1.75 -30.62 -20.21
CA TYR A 88 2.06 -30.38 -18.82
C TYR A 88 1.74 -28.94 -18.41
N GLU A 89 2.18 -27.95 -19.18
CA GLU A 89 1.92 -26.54 -18.87
C GLU A 89 0.42 -26.22 -18.93
N ASN A 90 -0.31 -26.70 -19.93
CA ASN A 90 -1.74 -26.52 -20.00
C ASN A 90 -2.47 -27.11 -18.79
N ASN A 91 -2.06 -28.28 -18.32
CA ASN A 91 -2.64 -28.87 -17.11
C ASN A 91 -2.29 -28.05 -15.86
N TYR A 92 -1.05 -27.57 -15.78
CA TYR A 92 -0.55 -26.73 -14.67
C TYR A 92 -1.33 -25.42 -14.57
N TYR A 93 -1.57 -24.70 -15.68
CA TYR A 93 -2.36 -23.47 -15.67
C TYR A 93 -3.82 -23.72 -15.28
N LYS A 94 -4.45 -24.74 -15.85
CA LYS A 94 -5.86 -25.05 -15.61
C LYS A 94 -6.16 -25.45 -14.17
N ASN A 95 -5.27 -26.19 -13.54
CA ASN A 95 -5.51 -26.76 -12.23
C ASN A 95 -4.73 -26.02 -11.13
N ASP A 96 -3.39 -25.99 -11.24
CA ASP A 96 -2.55 -25.49 -10.16
C ASP A 96 -2.57 -23.97 -10.08
N ILE A 97 -2.30 -23.26 -11.17
CA ILE A 97 -2.29 -21.78 -11.17
C ILE A 97 -3.68 -21.25 -10.85
N LYS A 98 -4.74 -21.80 -11.44
CA LYS A 98 -6.12 -21.43 -11.10
C LYS A 98 -6.38 -21.61 -9.61
N SER A 99 -6.00 -22.74 -9.02
CA SER A 99 -6.20 -23.03 -7.61
C SER A 99 -5.38 -22.08 -6.70
N PHE A 100 -4.19 -21.65 -7.13
CA PHE A 100 -3.42 -20.66 -6.38
C PHE A 100 -4.06 -19.27 -6.39
N LEU A 101 -4.54 -18.82 -7.54
CA LEU A 101 -5.23 -17.54 -7.66
C LEU A 101 -6.50 -17.47 -6.82
N ILE A 102 -7.22 -18.60 -6.68
CA ILE A 102 -8.47 -18.67 -5.92
C ILE A 102 -8.23 -19.02 -4.44
N GLY A 103 -7.25 -19.88 -4.14
CA GLY A 103 -7.07 -20.48 -2.82
C GLY A 103 -6.29 -19.62 -1.83
N TYR A 104 -5.31 -18.85 -2.29
CA TYR A 104 -4.46 -18.04 -1.41
C TYR A 104 -5.09 -16.69 -1.10
N GLU A 105 -5.36 -16.43 0.16
CA GLU A 105 -5.94 -15.17 0.63
C GLU A 105 -5.09 -13.96 0.23
N ASN A 106 -3.77 -14.07 0.39
CA ASN A 106 -2.81 -13.02 -0.03
C ASN A 106 -2.84 -12.72 -1.53
N ILE A 107 -3.34 -13.63 -2.37
CA ILE A 107 -3.55 -13.37 -3.79
C ILE A 107 -4.94 -12.79 -4.02
N ARG A 108 -5.99 -13.40 -3.45
CA ARG A 108 -7.39 -12.96 -3.61
C ARG A 108 -7.63 -11.51 -3.17
N ASN A 109 -6.84 -11.02 -2.23
CA ASN A 109 -6.90 -9.63 -1.78
C ASN A 109 -6.41 -8.62 -2.85
N HIS A 110 -5.73 -9.11 -3.89
CA HIS A 110 -5.13 -8.26 -4.94
C HIS A 110 -5.59 -8.61 -6.34
N ILE A 111 -5.89 -9.89 -6.58
CA ILE A 111 -6.27 -10.43 -7.88
C ILE A 111 -7.59 -11.17 -7.72
N TYR A 112 -8.57 -10.84 -8.55
CA TYR A 112 -9.84 -11.52 -8.60
C TYR A 112 -9.87 -12.50 -9.76
N GLN A 113 -10.06 -13.78 -9.45
CA GLN A 113 -10.34 -14.85 -10.41
C GLN A 113 -11.67 -15.49 -10.05
N ASN A 114 -12.60 -15.54 -11.01
CA ASN A 114 -13.89 -16.20 -10.80
C ASN A 114 -13.69 -17.70 -10.61
N PRO A 115 -14.10 -18.30 -9.47
CA PRO A 115 -13.95 -19.73 -9.24
C PRO A 115 -14.70 -20.61 -10.25
N SER A 116 -15.84 -20.11 -10.75
CA SER A 116 -16.73 -20.86 -11.66
C SER A 116 -16.30 -20.80 -13.12
N GLU A 117 -15.36 -19.94 -13.47
CA GLU A 117 -14.85 -19.77 -14.83
C GLU A 117 -13.48 -20.44 -14.99
N ASP A 118 -13.18 -20.92 -16.18
CA ASP A 118 -11.85 -21.40 -16.49
C ASP A 118 -10.86 -20.23 -16.50
N LEU A 119 -9.59 -20.55 -16.18
CA LEU A 119 -8.53 -19.54 -16.27
C LEU A 119 -8.32 -19.16 -17.74
N ASP A 120 -8.44 -17.86 -18.03
CA ASP A 120 -8.15 -17.31 -19.36
C ASP A 120 -6.63 -17.06 -19.46
N TYR A 121 -5.94 -17.88 -20.22
CA TYR A 121 -4.49 -17.78 -20.44
C TYR A 121 -4.09 -18.18 -21.84
N LYS A 122 -2.93 -17.75 -22.27
CA LYS A 122 -2.30 -18.15 -23.53
C LYS A 122 -0.81 -18.32 -23.34
N ILE A 123 -0.25 -19.37 -23.96
CA ILE A 123 1.19 -19.61 -24.03
C ILE A 123 1.68 -19.22 -25.41
N PHE A 124 2.75 -18.45 -25.45
CA PHE A 124 3.37 -17.94 -26.66
C PHE A 124 4.80 -18.43 -26.79
N LYS A 125 5.21 -18.67 -28.02
CA LYS A 125 6.58 -18.98 -28.37
C LYS A 125 7.17 -17.82 -29.20
N ASN A 126 8.28 -17.26 -28.73
CA ASN A 126 9.00 -16.19 -29.43
C ASN A 126 10.45 -16.63 -29.67
N GLY A 127 10.70 -17.17 -30.85
CA GLY A 127 11.99 -17.80 -31.17
C GLY A 127 12.23 -19.07 -30.36
N SER A 128 13.27 -19.04 -29.52
CA SER A 128 13.60 -20.11 -28.58
C SER A 128 12.94 -19.95 -27.19
N ASN A 129 12.32 -18.79 -26.93
CA ASN A 129 11.82 -18.44 -25.63
C ASN A 129 10.30 -18.57 -25.57
N TYR A 130 9.80 -18.87 -24.38
CA TYR A 130 8.38 -18.96 -24.11
C TYR A 130 7.95 -17.89 -23.11
N TYR A 131 6.72 -17.40 -23.27
CA TYR A 131 6.03 -16.64 -22.23
C TYR A 131 4.56 -17.01 -22.19
N ALA A 132 3.93 -16.86 -21.04
CA ALA A 132 2.49 -17.04 -20.91
C ALA A 132 1.84 -15.76 -20.42
N GLU A 133 0.61 -15.53 -20.83
CA GLU A 133 -0.22 -14.41 -20.37
C GLU A 133 -1.49 -14.97 -19.72
N ILE A 134 -1.75 -14.55 -18.49
CA ILE A 134 -3.00 -14.80 -17.77
C ILE A 134 -3.81 -13.52 -17.79
N TYR A 135 -5.05 -13.60 -18.27
CA TYR A 135 -5.97 -12.48 -18.34
C TYR A 135 -6.91 -12.54 -17.15
N THR A 136 -6.77 -11.57 -16.24
CA THR A 136 -7.51 -11.56 -14.98
C THR A 136 -7.87 -10.13 -14.56
N VAL A 137 -8.33 -9.97 -13.34
CA VAL A 137 -8.79 -8.69 -12.78
C VAL A 137 -7.97 -8.34 -11.54
N GLY A 138 -7.35 -7.17 -11.54
CA GLY A 138 -6.67 -6.62 -10.38
C GLY A 138 -7.62 -5.81 -9.51
N ILE A 139 -7.54 -5.96 -8.19
CA ILE A 139 -8.33 -5.22 -7.22
C ILE A 139 -7.59 -3.93 -6.85
N PRO A 140 -8.06 -2.74 -7.30
CA PRO A 140 -7.41 -1.48 -6.95
C PRO A 140 -7.70 -1.12 -5.50
N ARG A 141 -6.67 -0.64 -4.79
CA ARG A 141 -6.74 -0.22 -3.39
C ARG A 141 -6.27 1.21 -3.20
N HIS A 142 -6.73 1.86 -2.15
CA HIS A 142 -6.20 3.15 -1.75
C HIS A 142 -4.70 3.04 -1.44
N PRO A 143 -3.83 3.86 -2.04
CA PRO A 143 -2.41 3.93 -1.66
C PRO A 143 -2.25 4.75 -0.36
N ALA A 144 -2.80 4.24 0.75
CA ALA A 144 -2.83 4.92 2.05
C ALA A 144 -1.43 5.36 2.50
N GLN A 145 -0.41 4.56 2.18
CA GLN A 145 0.98 4.89 2.47
C GLN A 145 1.44 6.19 1.79
N LEU A 146 1.00 6.42 0.54
CA LEU A 146 1.33 7.66 -0.18
C LEU A 146 0.58 8.87 0.39
N TYR A 147 -0.65 8.68 0.89
CA TYR A 147 -1.37 9.74 1.59
C TYR A 147 -0.63 10.13 2.87
N GLU A 148 -0.18 9.14 3.66
CA GLU A 148 0.63 9.38 4.84
C GLU A 148 1.96 10.07 4.51
N ALA A 149 2.68 9.61 3.49
CA ALA A 149 3.91 10.24 3.06
C ALA A 149 3.69 11.71 2.68
N PHE A 150 2.62 12.00 1.95
CA PHE A 150 2.27 13.33 1.50
C PHE A 150 2.02 14.30 2.68
N TYR A 151 1.15 13.91 3.63
CA TYR A 151 0.90 14.79 4.76
C TYR A 151 2.12 14.92 5.70
N CYS A 152 2.96 13.88 5.82
CA CYS A 152 4.22 13.99 6.55
C CYS A 152 5.17 15.00 5.90
N ILE A 153 5.26 15.05 4.57
CA ILE A 153 6.04 16.06 3.84
C ILE A 153 5.46 17.47 4.07
N LEU A 154 4.16 17.62 3.97
CA LEU A 154 3.51 18.92 4.24
C LEU A 154 3.76 19.40 5.68
N LEU A 155 3.65 18.48 6.64
CA LEU A 155 3.93 18.77 8.05
C LEU A 155 5.40 19.16 8.26
N PHE A 156 6.34 18.44 7.63
CA PHE A 156 7.76 18.80 7.65
C PHE A 156 7.99 20.23 7.15
N ILE A 157 7.45 20.58 5.98
CA ILE A 157 7.59 21.91 5.39
C ILE A 157 6.97 22.99 6.32
N GLY A 158 5.78 22.71 6.85
CA GLY A 158 5.08 23.62 7.76
C GLY A 158 5.84 23.87 9.06
N LEU A 159 6.32 22.81 9.73
CA LEU A 159 7.09 22.93 10.97
C LEU A 159 8.47 23.55 10.75
N LEU A 160 9.14 23.22 9.63
CA LEU A 160 10.41 23.84 9.26
C LEU A 160 10.24 25.35 9.02
N SER A 161 9.21 25.74 8.28
CA SER A 161 8.87 27.14 8.03
C SER A 161 8.54 27.88 9.33
N LEU A 162 7.72 27.28 10.19
CA LEU A 162 7.39 27.84 11.50
C LEU A 162 8.65 28.05 12.35
N TRP A 163 9.53 27.06 12.40
CA TRP A 163 10.79 27.19 13.09
C TRP A 163 11.67 28.29 12.48
N TYR A 164 11.82 28.31 11.17
CA TYR A 164 12.68 29.26 10.48
C TYR A 164 12.27 30.73 10.76
N PHE A 165 10.97 31.02 10.61
CA PHE A 165 10.47 32.41 10.73
C PHE A 165 10.16 32.84 12.17
N LYS A 166 9.91 31.91 13.10
CA LYS A 166 9.40 32.23 14.45
C LYS A 166 10.26 31.70 15.58
N ARG A 167 11.45 31.13 15.33
CA ARG A 167 12.30 30.49 16.34
C ARG A 167 12.65 31.36 17.55
N SER A 168 12.67 32.68 17.40
CA SER A 168 12.97 33.65 18.48
C SER A 168 11.76 34.01 19.33
N SER A 169 10.54 33.68 18.88
CA SER A 169 9.29 34.10 19.52
C SER A 169 8.41 32.93 20.01
N ILE A 170 8.81 31.69 19.77
CA ILE A 170 8.08 30.51 20.22
C ILE A 170 8.78 29.86 21.43
N ASN A 171 7.96 29.36 22.34
CA ASN A 171 8.45 28.67 23.53
C ASN A 171 8.90 27.23 23.20
N ASN A 172 9.80 26.69 24.01
CA ASN A 172 10.19 25.27 23.90
C ASN A 172 8.98 24.37 24.14
N GLY A 173 8.79 23.38 23.28
CA GLY A 173 7.65 22.45 23.29
C GLY A 173 6.51 22.87 22.34
N PHE A 174 6.52 24.07 21.81
CA PHE A 174 5.45 24.54 20.92
C PHE A 174 5.42 23.79 19.58
N ILE A 175 6.58 23.62 18.92
CA ILE A 175 6.67 22.85 17.66
C ILE A 175 6.29 21.40 17.90
N PHE A 176 6.78 20.81 19.00
CA PHE A 176 6.43 19.44 19.38
C PHE A 176 4.93 19.26 19.58
N SER A 177 4.27 20.23 20.23
CA SER A 177 2.82 20.16 20.44
C SER A 177 2.02 20.20 19.13
N ILE A 178 2.41 21.08 18.19
CA ILE A 178 1.79 21.14 16.86
C ILE A 178 2.00 19.82 16.11
N PHE A 179 3.22 19.29 16.13
CA PHE A 179 3.54 18.00 15.56
C PHE A 179 2.61 16.90 16.11
N MET A 180 2.52 16.78 17.44
CA MET A 180 1.69 15.77 18.09
C MET A 180 0.22 15.87 17.69
N ILE A 181 -0.35 17.05 17.77
CA ILE A 181 -1.76 17.27 17.43
C ILE A 181 -2.01 16.95 15.96
N THR A 182 -1.19 17.52 15.06
CA THR A 182 -1.44 17.41 13.62
C THR A 182 -1.21 16.00 13.11
N LEU A 183 -0.05 15.39 13.42
CA LEU A 183 0.30 14.06 12.93
C LEU A 183 -0.73 13.00 13.37
N TRP A 184 -1.05 12.98 14.67
CA TRP A 184 -1.94 11.96 15.21
C TRP A 184 -3.41 12.18 14.82
N SER A 185 -3.84 13.44 14.60
CA SER A 185 -5.16 13.72 14.05
C SER A 185 -5.28 13.23 12.59
N LEU A 186 -4.26 13.49 11.76
CA LEU A 186 -4.22 12.99 10.38
C LEU A 186 -4.17 11.46 10.33
N ARG A 187 -3.44 10.85 11.28
CA ARG A 187 -3.41 9.38 11.40
C ARG A 187 -4.78 8.78 11.69
N ILE A 188 -5.58 9.39 12.57
CA ILE A 188 -6.96 8.92 12.82
C ILE A 188 -7.78 8.93 11.53
N LEU A 189 -7.66 9.97 10.70
CA LEU A 189 -8.38 10.07 9.44
C LEU A 189 -7.89 9.04 8.41
N ASP A 190 -6.58 8.82 8.33
CA ASP A 190 -6.00 7.86 7.39
C ASP A 190 -6.34 6.41 7.74
N GLU A 191 -6.46 6.09 9.04
CA GLU A 191 -6.88 4.75 9.49
C GLU A 191 -8.30 4.36 9.01
N LEU A 192 -9.14 5.33 8.62
CA LEU A 192 -10.44 5.03 8.01
C LEU A 192 -10.33 4.44 6.60
N LEU A 193 -9.19 4.60 5.95
CA LEU A 193 -8.93 4.14 4.59
C LEU A 193 -8.07 2.87 4.56
N LYS A 194 -7.68 2.33 5.72
CA LYS A 194 -6.84 1.13 5.84
C LYS A 194 -7.66 -0.11 6.15
N GLU A 195 -7.14 -1.25 5.74
CA GLU A 195 -7.61 -2.54 6.23
C GLU A 195 -7.22 -2.76 7.68
N ASN A 196 -8.07 -3.49 8.40
CA ASN A 196 -7.74 -3.95 9.74
C ASN A 196 -6.46 -4.80 9.70
N GLN A 197 -5.56 -4.55 10.63
CA GLN A 197 -4.28 -5.26 10.70
C GLN A 197 -4.40 -6.58 11.46
N VAL A 198 -5.45 -6.73 12.27
CA VAL A 198 -5.74 -7.91 13.08
C VAL A 198 -7.24 -8.17 13.14
N ASP A 199 -7.63 -9.44 13.21
CA ASP A 199 -9.04 -9.87 13.12
C ASP A 199 -9.95 -9.23 14.16
N TRP A 200 -9.47 -9.05 15.39
CA TRP A 200 -10.26 -8.48 16.49
C TRP A 200 -10.59 -6.97 16.32
N GLU A 201 -9.93 -6.27 15.42
CA GLU A 201 -10.27 -4.87 15.10
C GLU A 201 -11.66 -4.73 14.46
N ALA A 202 -12.18 -5.80 13.85
CA ALA A 202 -13.52 -5.80 13.29
C ALA A 202 -14.63 -5.70 14.35
N ASP A 203 -14.33 -6.10 15.60
CA ASP A 203 -15.30 -6.15 16.70
C ASP A 203 -15.31 -4.88 17.56
N ILE A 204 -14.44 -3.92 17.29
CA ILE A 204 -14.31 -2.69 18.08
C ILE A 204 -14.57 -1.44 17.24
N PRO A 205 -15.14 -0.37 17.83
CA PRO A 205 -15.51 0.83 17.09
C PRO A 205 -14.34 1.67 16.58
N LEU A 206 -13.13 1.48 17.14
CA LEU A 206 -11.91 2.18 16.76
C LEU A 206 -10.79 1.16 16.62
N ASN A 207 -10.03 1.21 15.51
CA ASN A 207 -8.87 0.36 15.33
C ASN A 207 -7.71 0.76 16.26
N MET A 208 -6.67 -0.09 16.34
CA MET A 208 -5.53 0.13 17.23
C MET A 208 -4.80 1.44 16.94
N GLY A 209 -4.68 1.83 15.66
CA GLY A 209 -4.05 3.09 15.25
C GLY A 209 -4.80 4.31 15.77
N GLN A 210 -6.13 4.27 15.77
CA GLN A 210 -6.98 5.33 16.32
C GLN A 210 -6.90 5.39 17.84
N TRP A 211 -6.97 4.24 18.53
CA TRP A 211 -6.84 4.18 19.98
C TRP A 211 -5.51 4.76 20.49
N LEU A 212 -4.40 4.43 19.83
CA LEU A 212 -3.08 4.95 20.19
C LEU A 212 -2.92 6.44 19.86
N SER A 213 -3.69 6.96 18.91
CA SER A 213 -3.60 8.37 18.51
C SER A 213 -4.24 9.31 19.51
N ILE A 214 -5.33 8.90 20.18
CA ILE A 214 -6.08 9.76 21.12
C ILE A 214 -5.21 10.28 22.27
N PRO A 215 -4.49 9.45 23.06
CA PRO A 215 -3.66 9.95 24.15
C PRO A 215 -2.52 10.85 23.66
N MET A 216 -2.01 10.63 22.45
CA MET A 216 -0.97 11.47 21.86
C MET A 216 -1.49 12.85 21.50
N ILE A 217 -2.72 12.95 20.97
CA ILE A 217 -3.40 14.23 20.70
C ILE A 217 -3.64 14.97 22.02
N MET A 218 -4.14 14.28 23.05
CA MET A 218 -4.38 14.88 24.37
C MET A 218 -3.09 15.45 24.98
N LEU A 219 -2.00 14.68 24.92
CA LEU A 219 -0.69 15.15 25.36
C LEU A 219 -0.23 16.40 24.57
N GLY A 220 -0.40 16.37 23.26
CA GLY A 220 -0.12 17.50 22.37
C GLY A 220 -0.90 18.76 22.78
N ILE A 221 -2.20 18.65 23.04
CA ILE A 221 -3.06 19.74 23.48
C ILE A 221 -2.58 20.33 24.82
N VAL A 222 -2.27 19.48 25.80
CA VAL A 222 -1.78 19.94 27.11
C VAL A 222 -0.47 20.74 26.97
N ILE A 223 0.46 20.23 26.16
CA ILE A 223 1.72 20.93 25.91
C ILE A 223 1.48 22.22 25.13
N PHE A 224 0.60 22.21 24.13
CA PHE A 224 0.24 23.41 23.35
C PHE A 224 -0.29 24.55 24.25
N ILE A 225 -1.23 24.25 25.14
CA ILE A 225 -1.79 25.23 26.07
C ILE A 225 -0.68 25.83 26.97
N LYS A 226 0.25 25.02 27.44
CA LYS A 226 1.36 25.45 28.30
C LYS A 226 2.42 26.27 27.57
N THR A 227 2.64 26.01 26.30
CA THR A 227 3.73 26.58 25.49
C THR A 227 3.26 27.68 24.54
N PHE A 228 1.94 27.90 24.46
CA PHE A 228 1.39 28.94 23.60
C PHE A 228 2.02 30.29 23.89
N PRO A 229 2.54 31.02 22.91
CA PRO A 229 3.16 32.31 23.11
C PRO A 229 2.14 33.32 23.70
N LYS A 230 2.34 33.73 24.92
CA LYS A 230 1.53 34.80 25.50
C LYS A 230 1.86 36.11 24.78
N LYS A 231 0.83 36.82 24.29
CA LYS A 231 1.01 38.19 23.79
C LYS A 231 1.67 39.01 24.89
N SER A 232 2.88 39.51 24.64
CA SER A 232 3.46 40.53 25.49
C SER A 232 2.52 41.74 25.42
N SER A 233 1.82 42.03 26.50
CA SER A 233 1.12 43.30 26.64
C SER A 233 2.20 44.38 26.75
N LYS A 234 2.45 45.06 25.62
CA LYS A 234 3.14 46.36 25.64
C LYS A 234 2.16 47.44 26.07
#